data_5094d46d84014198c037f3892b496b47
#
_entry.id   5094d46d84014198c037f3892b496b47
#
_cell.length_a   1.000
_cell.length_b   1.000
_cell.length_c   1.000
_cell.angle_alpha   90.00
_cell.angle_beta   90.00
_cell.angle_gamma   90.00
#
_symmetry.space_group_name_H-M   'P 1'
#
loop_
_entity.id
_entity.type
_entity.pdbx_description
1 polymer ?
#
loop_
_entity_poly.entity_id
_entity_poly.type
_entity_poly.pdbx_seq_one_letter_code
_entity_poly.pdbx_strand_id
1 'polypeptide(L)'
;MRKFSRTGNLPIRRLAGLDAIDEAVGRITEMGRPAAFVQGVGVMDAQTFAAFEILKYTAEQVAKHDARMIVCNPLPEIQPISEEIVRGAYIKVGREDSYNPDDVRYLADTSLRAAVLGIFQREKVAATFLFGNYYHESVIFAEAGNVVGALQISGTANTHQLPFFVACCDYTLIGEEIFAAGAYLSRNPAQVGSLVAQEAAKFFAVAIILIGAIMVTANNKSLVDLLKK
;
A
#
# COMPACT_ATOMS: atom_id res chain seq x y z
N MET A 1 -23.03 10.14 11.15
CA MET A 1 -21.57 10.12 11.16
C MET A 1 -20.92 9.90 12.53
N ARG A 2 -21.32 10.58 13.60
CA ARG A 2 -20.71 10.40 14.97
C ARG A 2 -20.92 9.04 15.64
N LYS A 3 -21.86 8.21 15.22
CA LYS A 3 -22.14 6.89 15.84
C LYS A 3 -21.23 5.74 15.33
N PHE A 4 -20.72 5.81 14.10
CA PHE A 4 -19.86 4.74 13.53
C PHE A 4 -18.44 4.73 14.10
N SER A 5 -17.91 5.86 14.55
CA SER A 5 -16.56 5.96 15.11
C SER A 5 -16.43 5.36 16.53
N ARG A 6 -17.56 5.03 17.20
CA ARG A 6 -17.57 4.53 18.59
C ARG A 6 -17.69 3.01 18.73
N THR A 7 -18.06 2.30 17.70
CA THR A 7 -18.37 0.86 17.76
C THR A 7 -17.32 -0.03 17.11
N GLY A 8 -16.08 0.25 17.09
CA GLY A 8 -14.94 -0.69 16.87
C GLY A 8 -15.05 -1.74 15.73
N ASN A 9 -16.23 -1.94 15.15
CA ASN A 9 -16.47 -2.83 14.02
C ASN A 9 -16.39 -2.02 12.73
N LEU A 10 -15.21 -2.02 12.12
CA LEU A 10 -15.01 -1.49 10.78
C LEU A 10 -15.73 -2.42 9.78
N PRO A 11 -16.65 -1.92 8.96
CA PRO A 11 -17.27 -2.71 7.89
C PRO A 11 -16.31 -2.84 6.69
N ILE A 12 -15.01 -3.01 6.96
CA ILE A 12 -14.00 -3.19 5.93
C ILE A 12 -13.85 -4.70 5.72
N ARG A 13 -14.04 -5.14 4.48
CA ARG A 13 -13.78 -6.51 4.05
C ARG A 13 -12.33 -6.89 4.36
N ARG A 14 -12.09 -8.12 4.80
CA ARG A 14 -10.74 -8.68 4.85
C ARG A 14 -10.07 -8.57 3.48
N LEU A 15 -8.86 -8.05 3.46
CA LEU A 15 -8.09 -7.84 2.25
C LEU A 15 -7.05 -8.96 2.15
N ALA A 16 -7.15 -9.79 1.11
CA ALA A 16 -6.24 -10.91 0.89
C ALA A 16 -4.76 -10.49 0.89
N GLY A 17 -4.47 -9.30 0.35
CA GLY A 17 -3.11 -8.75 0.35
C GLY A 17 -2.57 -8.42 1.74
N LEU A 18 -3.43 -8.14 2.74
CA LEU A 18 -2.98 -7.96 4.13
C LEU A 18 -2.77 -9.30 4.83
N ASP A 19 -3.65 -10.27 4.59
CA ASP A 19 -3.50 -11.62 5.15
C ASP A 19 -2.21 -12.28 4.59
N ALA A 20 -1.83 -11.96 3.34
CA ALA A 20 -0.59 -12.42 2.72
C ALA A 20 0.70 -11.87 3.35
N ILE A 21 0.64 -10.75 4.10
CA ILE A 21 1.81 -10.23 4.82
C ILE A 21 2.29 -11.26 5.85
N ASP A 22 1.39 -11.91 6.56
CA ASP A 22 1.75 -12.92 7.56
C ASP A 22 2.39 -14.14 6.90
N GLU A 23 1.91 -14.56 5.70
CA GLU A 23 2.53 -15.61 4.89
C GLU A 23 3.94 -15.22 4.44
N ALA A 24 4.10 -13.98 3.96
CA ALA A 24 5.41 -13.46 3.55
C ALA A 24 6.41 -13.44 4.72
N VAL A 25 5.97 -13.03 5.90
CA VAL A 25 6.81 -13.04 7.11
C VAL A 25 7.21 -14.47 7.50
N GLY A 26 6.30 -15.43 7.42
CA GLY A 26 6.62 -16.85 7.60
C GLY A 26 7.73 -17.29 6.66
N ARG A 27 7.62 -16.97 5.37
CA ARG A 27 8.61 -17.32 4.35
C ARG A 27 9.97 -16.64 4.58
N ILE A 28 9.99 -15.35 4.96
CA ILE A 28 11.21 -14.62 5.32
C ILE A 28 11.93 -15.34 6.46
N THR A 29 11.20 -15.74 7.48
CA THR A 29 11.73 -16.41 8.68
C THR A 29 12.27 -17.81 8.34
N GLU A 30 11.51 -18.62 7.59
CA GLU A 30 11.92 -19.97 7.19
C GLU A 30 13.15 -19.98 6.30
N MET A 31 13.26 -19.02 5.38
CA MET A 31 14.38 -18.93 4.44
C MET A 31 15.62 -18.25 5.04
N GLY A 32 15.49 -17.53 6.15
CA GLY A 32 16.57 -16.70 6.71
C GLY A 32 17.05 -15.59 5.77
N ARG A 33 16.17 -15.09 4.89
CA ARG A 33 16.47 -14.06 3.89
C ARG A 33 15.65 -12.81 4.18
N PRO A 34 16.15 -11.60 3.87
CA PRO A 34 15.43 -10.37 4.19
C PRO A 34 14.19 -10.17 3.34
N ALA A 35 13.28 -9.33 3.84
CA ALA A 35 12.27 -8.68 3.03
C ALA A 35 12.82 -7.42 2.39
N ALA A 36 12.23 -7.00 1.26
CA ALA A 36 12.42 -5.66 0.72
C ALA A 36 11.08 -4.92 0.65
N PHE A 37 11.03 -3.73 1.22
CA PHE A 37 9.89 -2.83 1.10
C PHE A 37 10.31 -1.65 0.22
N VAL A 38 9.65 -1.48 -0.93
CA VAL A 38 9.93 -0.38 -1.86
C VAL A 38 8.76 0.58 -1.83
N GLN A 39 9.03 1.82 -1.46
CA GLN A 39 8.03 2.89 -1.51
C GLN A 39 7.79 3.33 -2.96
N GLY A 40 6.57 3.80 -3.25
CA GLY A 40 6.24 4.34 -4.56
C GLY A 40 7.10 5.55 -4.94
N VAL A 41 7.37 5.69 -6.22
CA VAL A 41 8.28 6.72 -6.80
C VAL A 41 7.59 8.06 -7.09
N GLY A 42 6.26 8.13 -6.94
CA GLY A 42 5.50 9.36 -7.13
C GLY A 42 5.71 10.38 -6.02
N VAL A 43 5.12 11.55 -6.19
CA VAL A 43 5.10 12.58 -5.14
C VAL A 43 4.44 12.07 -3.87
N MET A 44 4.74 12.71 -2.73
CA MET A 44 4.07 12.40 -1.47
C MET A 44 2.57 12.71 -1.58
N ASP A 45 1.76 11.68 -1.67
CA ASP A 45 0.32 11.73 -1.84
C ASP A 45 -0.42 10.81 -0.85
N ALA A 46 -1.73 10.67 -1.01
CA ALA A 46 -2.54 9.80 -0.16
C ALA A 46 -2.10 8.33 -0.21
N GLN A 47 -1.54 7.85 -1.34
CA GLN A 47 -1.03 6.49 -1.46
C GLN A 47 0.24 6.30 -0.62
N THR A 48 1.10 7.32 -0.55
CA THR A 48 2.31 7.31 0.29
C THR A 48 1.95 7.16 1.77
N PHE A 49 0.93 7.90 2.24
CA PHE A 49 0.45 7.75 3.62
C PHE A 49 -0.16 6.37 3.89
N ALA A 50 -0.91 5.82 2.94
CA ALA A 50 -1.42 4.45 3.07
C ALA A 50 -0.28 3.42 3.09
N ALA A 51 0.75 3.61 2.27
CA ALA A 51 1.95 2.77 2.26
C ALA A 51 2.72 2.84 3.58
N PHE A 52 2.78 3.99 4.26
CA PHE A 52 3.39 4.10 5.59
C PHE A 52 2.66 3.25 6.64
N GLU A 53 1.34 3.19 6.62
CA GLU A 53 0.59 2.32 7.56
C GLU A 53 0.85 0.83 7.28
N ILE A 54 0.97 0.46 6.00
CA ILE A 54 1.34 -0.90 5.61
C ILE A 54 2.80 -1.19 5.99
N LEU A 55 3.73 -0.25 5.77
CA LEU A 55 5.11 -0.36 6.20
C LEU A 55 5.22 -0.60 7.71
N LYS A 56 4.50 0.19 8.51
CA LYS A 56 4.47 0.06 9.96
C LYS A 56 4.01 -1.34 10.38
N TYR A 57 2.89 -1.82 9.82
CA TYR A 57 2.38 -3.14 10.12
C TYR A 57 3.38 -4.24 9.71
N THR A 58 3.91 -4.17 8.49
CA THR A 58 4.89 -5.14 7.98
C THR A 58 6.16 -5.15 8.85
N ALA A 59 6.68 -3.98 9.23
CA ALA A 59 7.84 -3.85 10.10
C ALA A 59 7.58 -4.47 11.49
N GLU A 60 6.39 -4.27 12.07
CA GLU A 60 6.00 -4.90 13.34
C GLU A 60 5.98 -6.43 13.23
N GLN A 61 5.44 -6.99 12.13
CA GLN A 61 5.42 -8.44 11.92
C GLN A 61 6.83 -9.01 11.71
N VAL A 62 7.64 -8.36 10.88
CA VAL A 62 9.04 -8.77 10.62
C VAL A 62 9.87 -8.73 11.91
N ALA A 63 9.74 -7.65 12.70
CA ALA A 63 10.44 -7.50 13.97
C ALA A 63 10.05 -8.56 15.01
N LYS A 64 8.77 -8.96 15.09
CA LYS A 64 8.31 -10.03 15.97
C LYS A 64 9.00 -11.37 15.70
N HIS A 65 9.33 -11.64 14.46
CA HIS A 65 9.97 -12.89 14.04
C HIS A 65 11.49 -12.79 13.93
N ASP A 66 12.08 -11.70 14.45
CA ASP A 66 13.53 -11.45 14.41
C ASP A 66 14.12 -11.53 12.99
N ALA A 67 13.33 -11.12 12.02
CA ALA A 67 13.69 -11.11 10.61
C ALA A 67 14.16 -9.72 10.17
N ARG A 68 14.88 -9.65 9.04
CA ARG A 68 15.44 -8.41 8.49
C ARG A 68 14.58 -7.86 7.37
N MET A 69 14.36 -6.54 7.36
CA MET A 69 13.64 -5.85 6.29
C MET A 69 14.45 -4.65 5.78
N ILE A 70 14.64 -4.59 4.48
CA ILE A 70 15.31 -3.47 3.80
C ILE A 70 14.24 -2.57 3.21
N VAL A 71 14.25 -1.28 3.57
CA VAL A 71 13.30 -0.29 3.07
C VAL A 71 13.99 0.63 2.08
N CYS A 72 13.42 0.75 0.89
CA CYS A 72 13.92 1.56 -0.21
C CYS A 72 13.02 2.79 -0.41
N ASN A 73 13.54 3.97 -0.14
CA ASN A 73 12.83 5.23 -0.25
C ASN A 73 13.34 6.04 -1.45
N PRO A 74 12.50 6.34 -2.45
CA PRO A 74 12.90 7.10 -3.64
C PRO A 74 12.96 8.61 -3.40
N LEU A 75 12.27 9.13 -2.39
CA LEU A 75 12.16 10.55 -2.09
C LEU A 75 12.90 10.88 -0.79
N PRO A 76 13.70 11.96 -0.74
CA PRO A 76 14.44 12.32 0.46
C PRO A 76 13.54 12.69 1.64
N GLU A 77 12.37 13.29 1.38
CA GLU A 77 11.40 13.68 2.41
C GLU A 77 10.72 12.49 3.10
N ILE A 78 10.60 11.33 2.43
CA ILE A 78 10.00 10.14 3.04
C ILE A 78 11.01 9.30 3.83
N GLN A 79 12.31 9.51 3.61
CA GLN A 79 13.36 8.77 4.31
C GLN A 79 13.26 8.88 5.84
N PRO A 80 13.25 10.09 6.45
CA PRO A 80 13.19 10.20 7.90
C PRO A 80 11.88 9.68 8.49
N ILE A 81 10.78 9.77 7.73
CA ILE A 81 9.48 9.25 8.17
C ILE A 81 9.52 7.72 8.19
N SER A 82 10.04 7.09 7.15
CA SER A 82 10.18 5.64 7.07
C SER A 82 11.11 5.09 8.14
N GLU A 83 12.20 5.80 8.43
CA GLU A 83 13.16 5.44 9.48
C GLU A 83 12.49 5.43 10.86
N GLU A 84 11.75 6.49 11.19
CA GLU A 84 11.02 6.57 12.46
C GLU A 84 9.92 5.52 12.57
N ILE A 85 9.20 5.23 11.48
CA ILE A 85 8.17 4.19 11.45
C ILE A 85 8.79 2.81 11.73
N VAL A 86 9.88 2.46 11.04
CA VAL A 86 10.53 1.17 11.20
C VAL A 86 11.14 1.04 12.60
N ARG A 87 11.90 2.05 13.04
CA ARG A 87 12.46 2.10 14.38
C ARG A 87 11.38 1.94 15.45
N GLY A 88 10.30 2.72 15.34
CA GLY A 88 9.16 2.65 16.28
C GLY A 88 8.49 1.28 16.29
N ALA A 89 8.45 0.57 15.16
CA ALA A 89 7.95 -0.79 15.09
C ALA A 89 8.82 -1.78 15.87
N TYR A 90 10.14 -1.70 15.73
CA TYR A 90 11.09 -2.53 16.48
C TYR A 90 11.03 -2.25 18.00
N ILE A 91 10.99 -0.97 18.42
CA ILE A 91 10.82 -0.57 19.82
C ILE A 91 9.52 -1.14 20.40
N LYS A 92 8.41 -1.02 19.67
CA LYS A 92 7.09 -1.47 20.12
C LYS A 92 7.04 -2.98 20.40
N VAL A 93 7.80 -3.77 19.68
CA VAL A 93 7.88 -5.22 19.90
C VAL A 93 9.02 -5.63 20.85
N GLY A 94 9.77 -4.67 21.41
CA GLY A 94 10.88 -4.95 22.32
C GLY A 94 12.12 -5.54 21.64
N ARG A 95 12.35 -5.19 20.37
CA ARG A 95 13.48 -5.67 19.55
C ARG A 95 14.34 -4.52 19.05
N GLU A 96 14.54 -3.48 19.84
CA GLU A 96 15.32 -2.30 19.44
C GLU A 96 16.76 -2.68 19.04
N ASP A 97 17.34 -3.67 19.69
CA ASP A 97 18.71 -4.13 19.42
C ASP A 97 18.86 -4.78 18.02
N SER A 98 17.76 -5.26 17.45
CA SER A 98 17.74 -5.86 16.09
C SER A 98 17.49 -4.82 15.00
N TYR A 99 17.23 -3.56 15.36
CA TYR A 99 17.05 -2.49 14.39
C TYR A 99 18.39 -2.05 13.80
N ASN A 100 18.46 -2.05 12.46
CA ASN A 100 19.63 -1.53 11.74
C ASN A 100 19.22 -0.32 10.88
N PRO A 101 19.68 0.91 11.21
CA PRO A 101 19.36 2.10 10.41
C PRO A 101 19.84 2.02 8.96
N ASP A 102 20.91 1.27 8.67
CA ASP A 102 21.42 1.09 7.31
C ASP A 102 20.48 0.28 6.40
N ASP A 103 19.46 -0.35 6.96
CA ASP A 103 18.45 -1.05 6.19
C ASP A 103 17.31 -0.13 5.71
N VAL A 104 17.21 1.10 6.21
CA VAL A 104 16.27 2.10 5.71
C VAL A 104 17.03 3.07 4.81
N ARG A 105 16.92 2.89 3.48
CA ARG A 105 17.81 3.51 2.50
C ARG A 105 17.10 4.54 1.65
N TYR A 106 17.71 5.72 1.53
CA TYR A 106 17.38 6.64 0.47
C TYR A 106 18.09 6.23 -0.82
N LEU A 107 17.34 6.08 -1.89
CA LEU A 107 17.84 5.71 -3.22
C LEU A 107 17.36 6.77 -4.21
N ALA A 108 18.26 7.65 -4.63
CA ALA A 108 17.90 8.72 -5.57
C ALA A 108 17.28 8.16 -6.85
N ASP A 109 16.29 8.87 -7.41
CA ASP A 109 15.50 8.44 -8.57
C ASP A 109 16.36 7.94 -9.74
N THR A 110 17.45 8.63 -10.06
CA THR A 110 18.38 8.23 -11.12
C THR A 110 19.03 6.86 -10.92
N SER A 111 19.25 6.45 -9.68
CA SER A 111 19.90 5.19 -9.29
C SER A 111 18.91 4.16 -8.73
N LEU A 112 17.68 4.55 -8.44
CA LEU A 112 16.68 3.73 -7.75
C LEU A 112 16.53 2.34 -8.36
N ARG A 113 16.29 2.28 -9.68
CA ARG A 113 16.07 1.02 -10.38
C ARG A 113 17.25 0.07 -10.22
N ALA A 114 18.44 0.54 -10.55
CA ALA A 114 19.66 -0.29 -10.44
C ALA A 114 19.94 -0.71 -8.99
N ALA A 115 19.71 0.18 -8.03
CA ALA A 115 19.92 -0.08 -6.62
C ALA A 115 18.92 -1.14 -6.08
N VAL A 116 17.62 -1.00 -6.39
CA VAL A 116 16.59 -1.96 -5.97
C VAL A 116 16.83 -3.33 -6.58
N LEU A 117 17.10 -3.41 -7.89
CA LEU A 117 17.44 -4.66 -8.56
C LEU A 117 18.67 -5.31 -7.91
N GLY A 118 19.70 -4.49 -7.65
CA GLY A 118 20.91 -4.94 -6.98
C GLY A 118 20.67 -5.46 -5.56
N ILE A 119 19.77 -4.82 -4.79
CA ILE A 119 19.36 -5.30 -3.46
C ILE A 119 18.66 -6.65 -3.60
N PHE A 120 17.65 -6.77 -4.47
CA PHE A 120 16.92 -8.03 -4.65
C PHE A 120 17.85 -9.21 -4.98
N GLN A 121 18.81 -8.99 -5.87
CA GLN A 121 19.75 -10.03 -6.30
C GLN A 121 20.82 -10.36 -5.26
N ARG A 122 21.46 -9.35 -4.64
CA ARG A 122 22.54 -9.56 -3.68
C ARG A 122 22.03 -10.13 -2.37
N GLU A 123 20.93 -9.58 -1.86
CA GLU A 123 20.33 -10.03 -0.60
C GLU A 123 19.46 -11.27 -0.78
N LYS A 124 19.12 -11.65 -2.02
CA LYS A 124 18.23 -12.76 -2.36
C LYS A 124 16.92 -12.69 -1.58
N VAL A 125 16.26 -11.53 -1.62
CA VAL A 125 15.08 -11.26 -0.81
C VAL A 125 14.03 -12.37 -0.89
N ALA A 126 13.45 -12.76 0.24
CA ALA A 126 12.43 -13.81 0.31
C ALA A 126 11.04 -13.27 0.00
N ALA A 127 10.81 -11.98 0.28
CA ALA A 127 9.56 -11.31 -0.04
C ALA A 127 9.81 -9.86 -0.45
N THR A 128 8.94 -9.35 -1.33
CA THR A 128 8.93 -7.94 -1.73
C THR A 128 7.56 -7.31 -1.44
N PHE A 129 7.60 -6.10 -0.92
CA PHE A 129 6.43 -5.27 -0.63
C PHE A 129 6.53 -3.99 -1.46
N LEU A 130 5.66 -3.84 -2.46
CA LEU A 130 5.67 -2.76 -3.44
C LEU A 130 4.43 -1.89 -3.26
N PHE A 131 4.49 -0.84 -2.44
CA PHE A 131 3.33 -0.03 -2.11
C PHE A 131 3.52 1.46 -2.39
N GLY A 132 2.52 2.07 -3.00
CA GLY A 132 2.49 3.51 -3.28
C GLY A 132 2.19 3.85 -4.72
N ASN A 133 2.57 5.06 -5.14
CA ASN A 133 2.37 5.53 -6.49
C ASN A 133 3.55 5.13 -7.37
N TYR A 134 3.32 4.25 -8.34
CA TYR A 134 4.32 3.76 -9.30
C TYR A 134 4.02 4.23 -10.72
N TYR A 135 5.07 4.28 -11.52
CA TYR A 135 5.01 4.45 -12.96
C TYR A 135 5.61 3.20 -13.63
N HIS A 136 6.51 3.37 -14.59
CA HIS A 136 7.15 2.24 -15.30
C HIS A 136 8.03 1.34 -14.39
N GLU A 137 8.38 1.78 -13.20
CA GLU A 137 9.14 0.99 -12.21
C GLU A 137 8.38 -0.24 -11.73
N SER A 138 7.05 -0.22 -11.76
CA SER A 138 6.20 -1.33 -11.28
C SER A 138 6.56 -2.66 -11.94
N VAL A 139 6.65 -2.69 -13.27
CA VAL A 139 7.00 -3.90 -14.02
C VAL A 139 8.44 -4.32 -13.78
N ILE A 140 9.36 -3.35 -13.68
CA ILE A 140 10.79 -3.63 -13.47
C ILE A 140 11.02 -4.30 -12.10
N PHE A 141 10.40 -3.78 -11.04
CA PHE A 141 10.57 -4.34 -9.70
C PHE A 141 9.83 -5.66 -9.53
N ALA A 142 8.62 -5.78 -10.08
CA ALA A 142 7.87 -7.02 -10.02
C ALA A 142 8.58 -8.15 -10.78
N GLU A 143 9.13 -7.88 -11.96
CA GLU A 143 9.92 -8.86 -12.70
C GLU A 143 11.20 -9.24 -11.95
N ALA A 144 11.91 -8.27 -11.38
CA ALA A 144 13.09 -8.56 -10.57
C ALA A 144 12.79 -9.43 -9.34
N GLY A 145 11.63 -9.21 -8.70
CA GLY A 145 11.14 -10.06 -7.62
C GLY A 145 10.88 -11.50 -8.07
N ASN A 146 10.28 -11.68 -9.25
CA ASN A 146 10.07 -13.00 -9.86
C ASN A 146 11.40 -13.72 -10.14
N VAL A 147 12.39 -13.02 -10.67
CA VAL A 147 13.72 -13.60 -10.99
C VAL A 147 14.40 -14.15 -9.74
N VAL A 148 14.28 -13.48 -8.59
CA VAL A 148 14.88 -13.95 -7.33
C VAL A 148 13.98 -14.94 -6.58
N GLY A 149 12.77 -15.20 -7.05
CA GLY A 149 11.80 -16.11 -6.45
C GLY A 149 11.20 -15.58 -5.14
N ALA A 150 11.08 -14.25 -5.01
CA ALA A 150 10.46 -13.62 -3.85
C ALA A 150 8.93 -13.74 -3.89
N LEU A 151 8.30 -13.91 -2.73
CA LEU A 151 6.85 -13.71 -2.61
C LEU A 151 6.55 -12.22 -2.72
N GLN A 152 5.67 -11.83 -3.63
CA GLN A 152 5.45 -10.44 -3.96
C GLN A 152 4.06 -9.95 -3.57
N ILE A 153 4.01 -8.92 -2.74
CA ILE A 153 2.79 -8.24 -2.33
C ILE A 153 2.88 -6.80 -2.79
N SER A 154 1.91 -6.35 -3.56
CA SER A 154 1.90 -5.01 -4.14
C SER A 154 0.59 -4.27 -3.92
N GLY A 155 0.60 -2.97 -4.13
CA GLY A 155 -0.59 -2.15 -4.11
C GLY A 155 -0.35 -0.74 -4.64
N THR A 156 -1.19 -0.32 -5.56
CA THR A 156 -1.18 1.03 -6.12
C THR A 156 -2.59 1.44 -6.53
N ALA A 157 -2.90 2.73 -6.41
CA ALA A 157 -4.12 3.29 -6.97
C ALA A 157 -3.93 3.82 -8.41
N ASN A 158 -2.70 3.76 -8.94
CA ASN A 158 -2.43 4.13 -10.33
C ASN A 158 -2.96 3.04 -11.27
N THR A 159 -4.10 3.32 -11.91
CA THR A 159 -4.80 2.37 -12.78
C THR A 159 -3.97 1.90 -13.99
N HIS A 160 -3.01 2.71 -14.46
CA HIS A 160 -2.12 2.34 -15.57
C HIS A 160 -1.07 1.30 -15.17
N GLN A 161 -0.74 1.20 -13.87
CA GLN A 161 0.27 0.28 -13.35
C GLN A 161 -0.31 -0.99 -12.73
N LEU A 162 -1.60 -0.97 -12.38
CA LEU A 162 -2.30 -2.12 -11.81
C LEU A 162 -2.18 -3.41 -12.64
N PRO A 163 -2.35 -3.40 -13.98
CA PRO A 163 -2.24 -4.61 -14.78
C PRO A 163 -0.87 -5.30 -14.65
N PHE A 164 0.20 -4.54 -14.49
CA PHE A 164 1.56 -5.09 -14.33
C PHE A 164 1.73 -5.78 -12.97
N PHE A 165 1.24 -5.16 -11.91
CA PHE A 165 1.27 -5.78 -10.59
C PHE A 165 0.38 -7.03 -10.51
N VAL A 166 -0.82 -6.97 -11.07
CA VAL A 166 -1.73 -8.13 -11.11
C VAL A 166 -1.15 -9.30 -11.92
N ALA A 167 -0.37 -9.00 -12.97
CA ALA A 167 0.25 -10.03 -13.80
C ALA A 167 1.51 -10.64 -13.19
N CYS A 168 2.26 -9.87 -12.38
CA CYS A 168 3.59 -10.26 -11.94
C CYS A 168 3.70 -10.55 -10.43
N CYS A 169 2.80 -10.00 -9.60
CA CYS A 169 2.85 -10.20 -8.15
C CYS A 169 1.88 -11.28 -7.69
N ASP A 170 2.22 -11.98 -6.60
CA ASP A 170 1.37 -13.03 -6.03
C ASP A 170 0.07 -12.45 -5.44
N TYR A 171 0.19 -11.28 -4.79
CA TYR A 171 -0.95 -10.57 -4.19
C TYR A 171 -0.89 -9.09 -4.55
N THR A 172 -2.04 -8.54 -4.95
CA THR A 172 -2.14 -7.12 -5.32
C THR A 172 -3.35 -6.47 -4.68
N LEU A 173 -3.14 -5.38 -3.95
CA LEU A 173 -4.19 -4.46 -3.51
C LEU A 173 -4.58 -3.57 -4.70
N ILE A 174 -5.82 -3.70 -5.15
CA ILE A 174 -6.28 -3.09 -6.40
C ILE A 174 -6.88 -1.71 -6.13
N GLY A 175 -6.25 -0.67 -6.67
CA GLY A 175 -6.79 0.68 -6.68
C GLY A 175 -7.05 1.22 -5.27
N GLU A 176 -8.32 1.39 -4.92
CA GLU A 176 -8.71 1.92 -3.61
C GLU A 176 -8.46 0.99 -2.42
N GLU A 177 -8.16 -0.29 -2.66
CA GLU A 177 -7.84 -1.23 -1.58
C GLU A 177 -6.59 -0.83 -0.80
N ILE A 178 -5.64 -0.09 -1.41
CA ILE A 178 -4.48 0.44 -0.70
C ILE A 178 -4.89 1.40 0.43
N PHE A 179 -5.89 2.26 0.18
CA PHE A 179 -6.40 3.20 1.19
C PHE A 179 -7.22 2.46 2.25
N ALA A 180 -8.00 1.45 1.84
CA ALA A 180 -8.75 0.60 2.75
C ALA A 180 -7.80 -0.17 3.67
N ALA A 181 -6.68 -0.69 3.15
CA ALA A 181 -5.63 -1.35 3.92
C ALA A 181 -5.01 -0.40 4.95
N GLY A 182 -4.60 0.80 4.54
CA GLY A 182 -4.06 1.81 5.44
C GLY A 182 -5.03 2.18 6.56
N ALA A 183 -6.30 2.41 6.25
CA ALA A 183 -7.33 2.72 7.24
C ALA A 183 -7.63 1.54 8.18
N TYR A 184 -7.63 0.31 7.66
CA TYR A 184 -7.82 -0.90 8.47
C TYR A 184 -6.69 -1.10 9.49
N LEU A 185 -5.45 -0.87 9.08
CA LEU A 185 -4.26 -1.03 9.92
C LEU A 185 -4.10 0.10 10.93
N SER A 186 -4.29 1.35 10.52
CA SER A 186 -4.15 2.52 11.39
C SER A 186 -5.25 2.62 12.42
N ARG A 187 -6.45 2.10 12.10
CA ARG A 187 -7.69 2.31 12.87
C ARG A 187 -7.97 3.78 13.18
N ASN A 188 -7.42 4.68 12.38
CA ASN A 188 -7.57 6.11 12.55
C ASN A 188 -9.01 6.53 12.17
N PRO A 189 -9.78 7.12 13.11
CA PRO A 189 -11.17 7.51 12.84
C PRO A 189 -11.35 8.46 11.67
N ALA A 190 -10.35 9.30 11.38
CA ALA A 190 -10.39 10.23 10.26
C ALA A 190 -10.26 9.50 8.92
N GLN A 191 -9.33 8.54 8.81
CA GLN A 191 -9.15 7.74 7.59
C GLN A 191 -10.36 6.82 7.34
N VAL A 192 -10.85 6.16 8.38
CA VAL A 192 -12.07 5.35 8.31
C VAL A 192 -13.28 6.20 7.92
N GLY A 193 -13.41 7.39 8.52
CA GLY A 193 -14.48 8.34 8.18
C GLY A 193 -14.44 8.80 6.73
N SER A 194 -13.23 9.00 6.18
CA SER A 194 -13.03 9.34 4.77
C SER A 194 -13.49 8.22 3.83
N LEU A 195 -13.15 6.96 4.13
CA LEU A 195 -13.62 5.81 3.34
C LEU A 195 -15.15 5.69 3.36
N VAL A 196 -15.76 5.78 4.53
CA VAL A 196 -17.22 5.73 4.65
C VAL A 196 -17.88 6.88 3.87
N ALA A 197 -17.30 8.08 3.89
CA ALA A 197 -17.78 9.21 3.12
C ALA A 197 -17.66 8.98 1.60
N GLN A 198 -16.56 8.39 1.13
CA GLN A 198 -16.36 8.02 -0.27
C GLN A 198 -17.37 6.98 -0.74
N GLU A 199 -17.64 5.94 0.07
CA GLU A 199 -18.67 4.94 -0.22
C GLU A 199 -20.06 5.60 -0.35
N ALA A 200 -20.43 6.45 0.60
CA ALA A 200 -21.70 7.19 0.54
C ALA A 200 -21.79 8.07 -0.72
N ALA A 201 -20.70 8.74 -1.09
CA ALA A 201 -20.64 9.57 -2.29
C ALA A 201 -20.80 8.75 -3.58
N LYS A 202 -20.21 7.53 -3.65
CA LYS A 202 -20.39 6.61 -4.78
C LYS A 202 -21.87 6.22 -4.94
N PHE A 203 -22.53 5.81 -3.86
CA PHE A 203 -23.95 5.48 -3.91
C PHE A 203 -24.81 6.67 -4.35
N PHE A 204 -24.50 7.87 -3.87
CA PHE A 204 -25.18 9.08 -4.28
C PHE A 204 -24.98 9.40 -5.76
N ALA A 205 -23.75 9.27 -6.28
CA ALA A 205 -23.44 9.45 -7.69
C ALA A 205 -24.20 8.45 -8.58
N VAL A 206 -24.21 7.16 -8.20
CA VAL A 206 -24.96 6.12 -8.92
C VAL A 206 -26.46 6.43 -8.93
N ALA A 207 -27.03 6.87 -7.80
CA ALA A 207 -28.42 7.25 -7.72
C ALA A 207 -28.77 8.42 -8.66
N ILE A 208 -27.92 9.46 -8.71
CA ILE A 208 -28.09 10.59 -9.63
C ILE A 208 -28.05 10.13 -11.09
N ILE A 209 -27.10 9.26 -11.44
CA ILE A 209 -26.96 8.74 -12.81
C ILE A 209 -28.22 7.95 -13.20
N LEU A 210 -28.72 7.08 -12.33
CA LEU A 210 -29.90 6.27 -12.59
C LEU A 210 -31.17 7.15 -12.73
N ILE A 211 -31.37 8.09 -11.82
CA ILE A 211 -32.51 9.05 -11.88
C ILE A 211 -32.38 9.88 -13.15
N GLY A 212 -31.20 10.38 -13.49
CA GLY A 212 -30.96 11.15 -14.70
C GLY A 212 -31.26 10.35 -15.97
N ALA A 213 -30.82 9.08 -16.03
CA ALA A 213 -31.14 8.20 -17.16
C ALA A 213 -32.63 7.96 -17.33
N ILE A 214 -33.37 7.72 -16.24
CA ILE A 214 -34.81 7.53 -16.25
C ILE A 214 -35.51 8.80 -16.72
N MET A 215 -35.10 9.97 -16.20
CA MET A 215 -35.73 11.26 -16.58
C MET A 215 -35.49 11.58 -18.07
N VAL A 216 -34.29 11.37 -18.59
CA VAL A 216 -34.00 11.58 -20.00
C VAL A 216 -34.78 10.62 -20.88
N THR A 217 -34.91 9.35 -20.49
CA THR A 217 -35.71 8.34 -21.20
C THR A 217 -37.22 8.74 -21.20
N ALA A 218 -37.70 9.35 -20.10
CA ALA A 218 -39.04 9.88 -20.01
C ALA A 218 -39.23 11.26 -20.71
N ASN A 219 -38.24 11.68 -21.53
CA ASN A 219 -38.22 12.96 -22.26
C ASN A 219 -38.21 14.21 -21.36
N ASN A 220 -37.80 14.06 -20.07
CA ASN A 220 -37.70 15.17 -19.12
C ASN A 220 -36.20 15.54 -18.96
N LYS A 221 -35.81 16.71 -19.44
CA LYS A 221 -34.44 17.19 -19.42
C LYS A 221 -34.08 18.09 -18.22
N SER A 222 -34.99 18.28 -17.27
CA SER A 222 -34.83 19.21 -16.15
C SER A 222 -33.53 19.01 -15.36
N LEU A 223 -33.12 17.77 -15.14
CA LEU A 223 -31.89 17.43 -14.39
C LEU A 223 -30.61 17.72 -15.20
N VAL A 224 -30.67 17.50 -16.53
CA VAL A 224 -29.56 17.83 -17.44
C VAL A 224 -29.36 19.34 -17.52
N ASP A 225 -30.45 20.10 -17.54
CA ASP A 225 -30.41 21.56 -17.60
C ASP A 225 -29.92 22.18 -16.28
N LEU A 226 -30.19 21.52 -15.13
CA LEU A 226 -29.68 21.90 -13.82
C LEU A 226 -28.18 21.71 -13.73
N LEU A 227 -27.64 20.61 -14.28
CA LEU A 227 -26.18 20.26 -14.23
C LEU A 227 -25.36 21.06 -15.27
N LYS A 228 -26.01 21.75 -16.22
CA LYS A 228 -25.32 22.62 -17.20
C LYS A 228 -25.13 24.06 -16.73
N LYS A 229 -25.71 24.44 -15.62
CA LYS A 229 -25.56 25.75 -14.97
C LYS A 229 -24.43 25.72 -13.94
#